data_7148221999f62d3b85e5be54c60bac3b
#
_entry.id   7148221999f62d3b85e5be54c60bac3b
#
_cell.length_a   1.000
_cell.length_b   1.000
_cell.length_c   1.000
_cell.angle_alpha   90.00
_cell.angle_beta   90.00
_cell.angle_gamma   90.00
#
_symmetry.space_group_name_H-M   'P 1'
#
loop_
_entity.id
_entity.type
_entity.pdbx_description
1 polymer ?
#
loop_
_entity_poly.entity_id
_entity_poly.type
_entity_poly.pdbx_seq_one_letter_code
_entity_poly.pdbx_strand_id
1 'polypeptide(L)'
;MSVDKPDFMALWNRYLTLAAGDKAALRKVGEPDELREFHALYSLFPNGRAHDGWLRLAFLLPWCEDCGEERREKCPKLGKLLAAGAVNEMRLFQVARAKSPNDIIQFRRLMIQLKHPTLNWDEVASLLYRSEHRPSEPANTWAWSGKAKRQIVEDYYLAKFTPAKGDK
;
A
#
# COMPACT_ATOMS: atom_id res chain seq x y z
N MET A 1 4.22 -10.14 -25.83
CA MET A 1 3.02 -9.64 -25.11
C MET A 1 3.49 -8.75 -23.99
N SER A 2 3.26 -7.47 -24.08
CA SER A 2 3.43 -6.58 -22.93
C SER A 2 2.33 -6.95 -21.92
N VAL A 3 2.73 -7.40 -20.77
CA VAL A 3 1.79 -7.49 -19.65
C VAL A 3 1.46 -6.05 -19.29
N ASP A 4 0.26 -5.61 -19.63
CA ASP A 4 -0.17 -4.27 -19.31
C ASP A 4 -0.06 -4.07 -17.79
N LYS A 5 0.68 -3.04 -17.40
CA LYS A 5 0.81 -2.66 -15.99
C LYS A 5 -0.60 -2.40 -15.42
N PRO A 6 -0.96 -2.99 -14.27
CA PRO A 6 -2.25 -2.72 -13.66
C PRO A 6 -2.47 -1.21 -13.44
N ASP A 7 -3.66 -0.74 -13.76
CA ASP A 7 -4.03 0.66 -13.57
C ASP A 7 -4.47 0.91 -12.12
N PHE A 8 -3.51 1.20 -11.26
CA PHE A 8 -3.73 1.48 -9.86
C PHE A 8 -4.47 2.80 -9.62
N MET A 9 -4.30 3.76 -10.53
CA MET A 9 -4.99 5.04 -10.42
C MET A 9 -6.47 4.93 -10.77
N ALA A 10 -6.84 4.04 -11.68
CA ALA A 10 -8.25 3.73 -11.94
C ALA A 10 -8.95 3.19 -10.68
N LEU A 11 -8.28 2.33 -9.91
CA LEU A 11 -8.79 1.85 -8.63
C LEU A 11 -8.98 2.99 -7.63
N TRP A 12 -8.00 3.87 -7.50
CA TRP A 12 -8.09 5.04 -6.64
C TRP A 12 -9.28 5.94 -7.01
N ASN A 13 -9.43 6.23 -8.29
CA ASN A 13 -10.53 7.05 -8.78
C ASN A 13 -11.90 6.42 -8.51
N ARG A 14 -12.04 5.11 -8.69
CA ARG A 14 -13.28 4.40 -8.32
C ARG A 14 -13.57 4.47 -6.82
N TYR A 15 -12.53 4.34 -5.99
CA TYR A 15 -12.67 4.51 -4.54
C TYR A 15 -13.21 5.90 -4.18
N LEU A 16 -12.71 6.97 -4.80
CA LEU A 16 -13.18 8.32 -4.53
C LEU A 16 -14.67 8.50 -4.83
N THR A 17 -15.21 7.77 -5.79
CA THR A 17 -16.63 7.84 -6.20
C THR A 17 -17.55 6.94 -5.38
N LEU A 18 -17.04 6.10 -4.51
CA LEU A 18 -17.85 5.23 -3.66
C LEU A 18 -18.76 6.04 -2.72
N ALA A 19 -19.96 5.51 -2.48
CA ALA A 19 -20.84 6.05 -1.45
C ALA A 19 -20.18 5.97 -0.05
N ALA A 20 -20.57 6.89 0.82
CA ALA A 20 -20.01 6.95 2.18
C ALA A 20 -20.20 5.64 2.97
N GLY A 21 -21.33 4.96 2.78
CA GLY A 21 -21.60 3.66 3.40
C GLY A 21 -20.63 2.58 2.94
N ASP A 22 -20.30 2.54 1.64
CA ASP A 22 -19.33 1.60 1.09
C ASP A 22 -17.91 1.87 1.59
N LYS A 23 -17.51 3.14 1.64
CA LYS A 23 -16.23 3.53 2.24
C LYS A 23 -16.13 3.13 3.72
N ALA A 24 -17.21 3.30 4.47
CA ALA A 24 -17.28 2.87 5.86
C ALA A 24 -17.19 1.34 6.01
N ALA A 25 -17.81 0.58 5.11
CA ALA A 25 -17.73 -0.87 5.09
C ALA A 25 -16.29 -1.36 4.88
N LEU A 26 -15.53 -0.74 3.97
CA LEU A 26 -14.14 -1.08 3.72
C LEU A 26 -13.24 -0.90 4.96
N ARG A 27 -13.59 0.00 5.87
CA ARG A 27 -12.82 0.24 7.11
C ARG A 27 -13.04 -0.80 8.19
N LYS A 28 -14.13 -1.55 8.13
CA LYS A 28 -14.56 -2.47 9.20
C LYS A 28 -13.84 -3.82 9.17
N VAL A 29 -13.24 -4.17 8.06
CA VAL A 29 -12.62 -5.48 7.88
C VAL A 29 -11.29 -5.60 8.62
N GLY A 30 -11.02 -6.76 9.18
CA GLY A 30 -9.75 -7.08 9.84
C GLY A 30 -8.70 -7.66 8.90
N GLU A 31 -9.13 -8.31 7.83
CA GLU A 31 -8.28 -8.99 6.85
C GLU A 31 -8.76 -8.70 5.41
N PRO A 32 -7.87 -8.76 4.40
CA PRO A 32 -8.27 -8.51 3.02
C PRO A 32 -9.37 -9.43 2.49
N ASP A 33 -9.36 -10.72 2.85
CA ASP A 33 -10.36 -11.69 2.38
C ASP A 33 -11.80 -11.39 2.85
N GLU A 34 -11.96 -10.75 3.99
CA GLU A 34 -13.27 -10.34 4.50
C GLU A 34 -13.97 -9.33 3.56
N LEU A 35 -13.21 -8.61 2.74
CA LEU A 35 -13.77 -7.70 1.74
C LEU A 35 -14.73 -8.38 0.76
N ARG A 36 -14.56 -9.68 0.52
CA ARG A 36 -15.40 -10.46 -0.39
C ARG A 36 -16.86 -10.53 0.05
N GLU A 37 -17.14 -10.24 1.30
CA GLU A 37 -18.49 -10.23 1.88
C GLU A 37 -19.21 -8.90 1.69
N PHE A 38 -18.52 -7.88 1.19
CA PHE A 38 -19.06 -6.52 1.11
C PHE A 38 -19.32 -6.08 -0.33
N HIS A 39 -20.46 -5.45 -0.54
CA HIS A 39 -20.84 -4.84 -1.83
C HIS A 39 -19.80 -3.85 -2.34
N ALA A 40 -19.16 -3.13 -1.44
CA ALA A 40 -18.13 -2.13 -1.77
C ALA A 40 -17.00 -2.70 -2.63
N LEU A 41 -16.57 -3.94 -2.39
CA LEU A 41 -15.53 -4.58 -3.21
C LEU A 41 -15.97 -4.70 -4.67
N TYR A 42 -17.19 -5.12 -4.90
CA TYR A 42 -17.73 -5.34 -6.24
C TYR A 42 -17.97 -4.03 -6.99
N SER A 43 -18.21 -2.96 -6.27
CA SER A 43 -18.26 -1.60 -6.84
C SER A 43 -16.87 -1.11 -7.27
N LEU A 44 -15.81 -1.54 -6.59
CA LEU A 44 -14.42 -1.24 -6.98
C LEU A 44 -13.96 -2.05 -8.21
N PHE A 45 -14.49 -3.25 -8.39
CA PHE A 45 -14.10 -4.18 -9.45
C PHE A 45 -15.31 -4.66 -10.27
N PRO A 46 -15.98 -3.77 -11.02
CA PRO A 46 -17.23 -4.11 -11.70
C PRO A 46 -17.09 -5.14 -12.81
N ASN A 47 -15.90 -5.31 -13.37
CA ASN A 47 -15.67 -6.11 -14.57
C ASN A 47 -14.95 -7.44 -14.30
N GLY A 48 -14.79 -7.85 -13.05
CA GLY A 48 -14.08 -9.08 -12.79
C GLY A 48 -13.90 -9.45 -11.33
N ARG A 49 -13.24 -10.57 -11.12
CA ARG A 49 -12.90 -11.02 -9.77
C ARG A 49 -11.68 -10.26 -9.27
N ALA A 50 -11.78 -9.74 -8.07
CA ALA A 50 -10.62 -9.23 -7.36
C ALA A 50 -9.78 -10.43 -6.88
N HIS A 51 -8.62 -10.63 -7.47
CA HIS A 51 -7.63 -11.58 -6.92
C HIS A 51 -6.87 -10.97 -5.74
N ASP A 52 -6.03 -11.76 -5.10
CA ASP A 52 -5.38 -11.39 -3.84
C ASP A 52 -4.59 -10.07 -3.90
N GLY A 53 -3.92 -9.79 -5.01
CA GLY A 53 -3.20 -8.54 -5.21
C GLY A 53 -4.12 -7.31 -5.12
N TRP A 54 -5.27 -7.37 -5.75
CA TRP A 54 -6.26 -6.29 -5.71
C TRP A 54 -6.94 -6.16 -4.35
N LEU A 55 -7.22 -7.29 -3.66
CA LEU A 55 -7.77 -7.27 -2.30
C LEU A 55 -6.83 -6.55 -1.33
N ARG A 56 -5.53 -6.77 -1.46
CA ARG A 56 -4.52 -6.08 -0.65
C ARG A 56 -4.60 -4.56 -0.82
N LEU A 57 -4.75 -4.10 -2.05
CA LEU A 57 -4.86 -2.67 -2.33
C LEU A 57 -6.20 -2.09 -1.86
N ALA A 58 -7.30 -2.79 -2.10
CA ALA A 58 -8.63 -2.37 -1.61
C ALA A 58 -8.67 -2.25 -0.08
N PHE A 59 -7.98 -3.13 0.61
CA PHE A 59 -7.84 -3.11 2.07
C PHE A 59 -7.12 -1.86 2.60
N LEU A 60 -6.22 -1.28 1.81
CA LEU A 60 -5.47 -0.07 2.19
C LEU A 60 -6.13 1.24 1.78
N LEU A 61 -6.97 1.25 0.76
CA LEU A 61 -7.56 2.47 0.21
C LEU A 61 -8.10 3.45 1.26
N PRO A 62 -8.85 3.01 2.30
CA PRO A 62 -9.41 3.93 3.28
C PRO A 62 -8.39 4.60 4.20
N TRP A 63 -7.15 4.15 4.18
CA TRP A 63 -6.13 4.51 5.17
C TRP A 63 -4.99 5.36 4.63
N CYS A 64 -5.06 5.72 3.35
CA CYS A 64 -4.10 6.58 2.69
C CYS A 64 -4.80 7.63 1.84
N GLU A 65 -4.06 8.67 1.46
CA GLU A 65 -4.48 9.67 0.50
C GLU A 65 -3.44 9.75 -0.63
N ASP A 66 -3.91 9.93 -1.86
CA ASP A 66 -3.00 10.18 -2.98
C ASP A 66 -2.57 11.63 -3.01
N CYS A 67 -1.31 11.86 -3.31
CA CYS A 67 -0.74 13.21 -3.37
C CYS A 67 -1.24 14.08 -4.53
N GLY A 68 -1.92 13.48 -5.50
CA GLY A 68 -2.35 14.12 -6.73
C GLY A 68 -1.26 14.16 -7.81
N GLU A 69 -1.68 14.21 -9.04
CA GLU A 69 -0.79 14.12 -10.20
C GLU A 69 0.25 15.26 -10.25
N GLU A 70 -0.17 16.48 -9.92
CA GLU A 70 0.70 17.66 -9.91
C GLU A 70 1.84 17.59 -8.90
N ARG A 71 1.66 16.83 -7.81
CA ARG A 71 2.65 16.69 -6.73
C ARG A 71 3.41 15.37 -6.77
N ARG A 72 3.10 14.51 -7.72
CA ARG A 72 3.60 13.12 -7.76
C ARG A 72 5.12 13.03 -7.77
N GLU A 73 5.80 13.87 -8.53
CA GLU A 73 7.27 13.92 -8.59
C GLU A 73 7.92 14.42 -7.30
N LYS A 74 7.20 15.25 -6.53
CA LYS A 74 7.67 15.82 -5.27
C LYS A 74 7.21 15.04 -4.05
N CYS A 75 6.40 14.02 -4.25
CA CYS A 75 5.89 13.20 -3.18
C CYS A 75 7.04 12.41 -2.53
N PRO A 76 7.17 12.43 -1.21
CA PRO A 76 8.24 11.68 -0.55
C PRO A 76 8.11 10.19 -0.81
N LYS A 77 9.23 9.50 -0.93
CA LYS A 77 9.29 8.05 -0.99
C LYS A 77 8.70 7.44 0.29
N LEU A 78 8.14 6.23 0.18
CA LEU A 78 7.49 5.56 1.31
C LEU A 78 8.43 5.43 2.52
N GLY A 79 9.67 5.01 2.32
CA GLY A 79 10.65 4.89 3.41
C GLY A 79 10.92 6.22 4.12
N LYS A 80 11.05 7.31 3.36
CA LYS A 80 11.20 8.66 3.90
C LYS A 80 9.97 9.09 4.70
N LEU A 81 8.80 8.77 4.22
CA LEU A 81 7.53 9.08 4.89
C LEU A 81 7.40 8.34 6.22
N LEU A 82 7.81 7.08 6.27
CA LEU A 82 7.85 6.27 7.50
C LEU A 82 8.84 6.85 8.51
N ALA A 83 10.01 7.29 8.08
CA ALA A 83 11.00 7.92 8.94
C ALA A 83 10.49 9.25 9.53
N ALA A 84 9.87 10.08 8.72
CA ALA A 84 9.29 11.36 9.15
C ALA A 84 8.13 11.19 10.13
N GLY A 85 7.36 10.10 9.99
CA GLY A 85 6.24 9.75 10.86
C GLY A 85 6.63 9.07 12.18
N ALA A 86 7.92 9.05 12.53
CA ALA A 86 8.44 8.43 13.75
C ALA A 86 8.13 6.92 13.87
N VAL A 87 8.01 6.23 12.76
CA VAL A 87 7.94 4.76 12.74
C VAL A 87 9.32 4.22 13.14
N ASN A 88 9.37 3.40 14.20
CA ASN A 88 10.64 2.83 14.65
C ASN A 88 11.07 1.64 13.78
N GLU A 89 12.35 1.32 13.83
CA GLU A 89 12.96 0.23 13.06
C GLU A 89 12.27 -1.12 13.28
N MET A 90 11.91 -1.42 14.52
CA MET A 90 11.28 -2.69 14.86
C MET A 90 9.95 -2.87 14.12
N ARG A 91 9.13 -1.83 14.06
CA ARG A 91 7.88 -1.85 13.30
C ARG A 91 8.09 -1.99 11.81
N LEU A 92 9.06 -1.27 11.26
CA LEU A 92 9.45 -1.40 9.86
C LEU A 92 9.84 -2.84 9.53
N PHE A 93 10.68 -3.46 10.35
CA PHE A 93 11.09 -4.85 10.16
C PHE A 93 9.97 -5.86 10.37
N GLN A 94 9.04 -5.60 11.28
CA GLN A 94 7.85 -6.45 11.44
C GLN A 94 7.05 -6.52 10.14
N VAL A 95 6.81 -5.39 9.50
CA VAL A 95 6.13 -5.34 8.20
C VAL A 95 6.96 -6.02 7.11
N ALA A 96 8.24 -5.69 7.03
CA ALA A 96 9.12 -6.21 6.00
C ALA A 96 9.35 -7.73 6.07
N ARG A 97 9.26 -8.32 7.25
CA ARG A 97 9.45 -9.77 7.49
C ARG A 97 8.14 -10.56 7.55
N ALA A 98 7.02 -9.88 7.70
CA ALA A 98 5.73 -10.56 7.77
C ALA A 98 5.35 -11.19 6.42
N LYS A 99 4.64 -12.31 6.49
CA LYS A 99 4.08 -12.99 5.31
C LYS A 99 2.67 -12.49 5.05
N SER A 100 2.22 -12.60 3.79
CA SER A 100 0.82 -12.29 3.45
C SER A 100 -0.14 -13.23 4.19
N PRO A 101 -1.25 -12.76 4.77
CA PRO A 101 -1.75 -11.39 4.73
C PRO A 101 -1.25 -10.48 5.87
N ASN A 102 -0.44 -11.00 6.78
CA ASN A 102 0.00 -10.24 7.96
C ASN A 102 0.81 -8.98 7.61
N ASP A 103 1.58 -9.03 6.54
CA ASP A 103 2.35 -7.88 6.05
C ASP A 103 1.46 -6.69 5.74
N ILE A 104 0.37 -6.90 5.01
CA ILE A 104 -0.56 -5.82 4.65
C ILE A 104 -1.38 -5.34 5.85
N ILE A 105 -1.70 -6.24 6.79
CA ILE A 105 -2.37 -5.90 8.04
C ILE A 105 -1.47 -5.00 8.89
N GLN A 106 -0.20 -5.34 9.02
CA GLN A 106 0.78 -4.51 9.73
C GLN A 106 1.03 -3.19 9.02
N PHE A 107 1.09 -3.20 7.69
CA PHE A 107 1.22 -1.98 6.90
C PHE A 107 0.04 -1.02 7.12
N ARG A 108 -1.18 -1.53 7.14
CA ARG A 108 -2.36 -0.73 7.49
C ARG A 108 -2.21 -0.05 8.86
N ARG A 109 -1.68 -0.78 9.85
CA ARG A 109 -1.45 -0.21 11.19
C ARG A 109 -0.46 0.95 11.14
N LEU A 110 0.57 0.88 10.29
CA LEU A 110 1.47 2.01 10.05
C LEU A 110 0.73 3.20 9.45
N MET A 111 -0.14 2.97 8.47
CA MET A 111 -0.94 4.03 7.86
C MET A 111 -1.88 4.71 8.89
N ILE A 112 -2.47 3.94 9.78
CA ILE A 112 -3.28 4.46 10.89
C ILE A 112 -2.42 5.28 11.85
N GLN A 113 -1.24 4.79 12.20
CA GLN A 113 -0.29 5.51 13.07
C GLN A 113 0.15 6.85 12.46
N LEU A 114 0.34 6.89 11.15
CA LEU A 114 0.68 8.09 10.39
C LEU A 114 -0.52 9.01 10.12
N LYS A 115 -1.71 8.65 10.61
CA LYS A 115 -2.96 9.42 10.45
C LYS A 115 -3.35 9.64 8.99
N HIS A 116 -3.45 8.55 8.23
CA HIS A 116 -3.82 8.57 6.82
C HIS A 116 -2.86 9.43 5.98
N PRO A 117 -1.62 8.99 5.81
CA PRO A 117 -0.61 9.80 5.16
C PRO A 117 -0.94 10.04 3.69
N THR A 118 -0.53 11.21 3.22
CA THR A 118 -0.53 11.52 1.78
C THR A 118 0.71 10.91 1.14
N LEU A 119 0.50 10.08 0.14
CA LEU A 119 1.54 9.31 -0.52
C LEU A 119 1.30 9.25 -2.03
N ASN A 120 2.28 8.76 -2.77
CA ASN A 120 2.09 8.43 -4.18
C ASN A 120 1.43 7.05 -4.28
N TRP A 121 0.11 7.04 -4.49
CA TRP A 121 -0.66 5.79 -4.55
C TRP A 121 -0.17 4.85 -5.63
N ASP A 122 0.15 5.35 -6.83
CA ASP A 122 0.64 4.51 -7.93
C ASP A 122 1.93 3.78 -7.56
N GLU A 123 2.86 4.45 -6.88
CA GLU A 123 4.11 3.84 -6.40
C GLU A 123 3.85 2.81 -5.30
N VAL A 124 3.11 3.19 -4.27
CA VAL A 124 2.83 2.31 -3.13
C VAL A 124 2.00 1.10 -3.57
N ALA A 125 1.00 1.29 -4.42
CA ALA A 125 0.22 0.20 -4.96
C ALA A 125 1.08 -0.77 -5.77
N SER A 126 2.01 -0.27 -6.59
CA SER A 126 2.91 -1.12 -7.36
C SER A 126 3.84 -1.97 -6.48
N LEU A 127 4.25 -1.44 -5.33
CA LEU A 127 5.07 -2.17 -4.36
C LEU A 127 4.30 -3.26 -3.62
N LEU A 128 3.05 -2.99 -3.29
CA LEU A 128 2.20 -3.87 -2.47
C LEU A 128 1.35 -4.83 -3.28
N TYR A 129 1.14 -4.51 -4.56
CA TYR A 129 0.43 -5.38 -5.47
C TYR A 129 1.22 -6.67 -5.68
N ARG A 130 0.55 -7.76 -5.44
CA ARG A 130 1.08 -9.07 -5.76
C ARG A 130 0.37 -9.57 -7.00
N SER A 131 1.11 -9.67 -8.10
CA SER A 131 0.61 -10.40 -9.25
C SER A 131 0.33 -11.84 -8.84
N GLU A 132 -0.71 -12.43 -9.42
CA GLU A 132 -1.00 -13.84 -9.17
C GLU A 132 0.23 -14.71 -9.39
N HIS A 133 0.31 -15.70 -8.54
CA HIS A 133 1.26 -16.77 -8.49
C HIS A 133 2.02 -17.03 -9.79
N ARG A 134 3.29 -16.73 -9.80
CA ARG A 134 4.19 -17.31 -10.78
C ARG A 134 4.43 -18.76 -10.37
N PRO A 135 4.14 -19.75 -11.23
CA PRO A 135 4.29 -21.17 -10.88
C PRO A 135 5.68 -21.58 -10.41
N SER A 136 6.69 -20.75 -10.67
CA SER A 136 8.07 -20.94 -10.29
C SER A 136 8.45 -20.37 -8.91
N GLU A 137 7.57 -19.65 -8.26
CA GLU A 137 7.86 -19.02 -6.96
C GLU A 137 7.27 -19.87 -5.82
N PRO A 138 8.03 -20.13 -4.76
CA PRO A 138 7.52 -20.88 -3.62
C PRO A 138 6.33 -20.14 -2.97
N ALA A 139 5.36 -20.90 -2.46
CA ALA A 139 4.13 -20.40 -1.85
C ALA A 139 4.35 -19.39 -0.70
N ASN A 140 5.57 -19.28 -0.22
CA ASN A 140 5.99 -18.38 0.85
C ASN A 140 6.66 -17.09 0.35
N THR A 141 6.57 -16.80 -0.95
CA THR A 141 7.18 -15.59 -1.50
C THR A 141 6.52 -14.36 -0.88
N TRP A 142 7.33 -13.47 -0.41
CA TRP A 142 6.92 -12.24 0.23
C TRP A 142 6.07 -11.40 -0.73
N ALA A 143 5.03 -10.75 -0.21
CA ALA A 143 4.19 -9.88 -1.01
C ALA A 143 4.98 -8.74 -1.66
N TRP A 144 6.02 -8.27 -1.00
CA TRP A 144 6.96 -7.31 -1.55
C TRP A 144 8.13 -8.04 -2.18
N SER A 145 8.55 -7.64 -3.36
CA SER A 145 9.81 -8.14 -3.90
C SER A 145 10.97 -7.79 -2.95
N GLY A 146 11.98 -8.62 -2.88
CA GLY A 146 13.17 -8.34 -2.07
C GLY A 146 13.81 -6.98 -2.41
N LYS A 147 13.78 -6.59 -3.67
CA LYS A 147 14.25 -5.29 -4.15
C LYS A 147 13.42 -4.13 -3.59
N ALA A 148 12.09 -4.24 -3.62
CA ALA A 148 11.20 -3.21 -3.10
C ALA A 148 11.39 -3.00 -1.61
N LYS A 149 11.51 -4.07 -0.83
CA LYS A 149 11.80 -4.00 0.61
C LYS A 149 13.13 -3.31 0.91
N ARG A 150 14.17 -3.69 0.21
CA ARG A 150 15.49 -3.06 0.38
C ARG A 150 15.43 -1.57 0.10
N GLN A 151 14.72 -1.17 -0.95
CA GLN A 151 14.55 0.24 -1.29
C GLN A 151 13.84 1.02 -0.20
N ILE A 152 12.76 0.48 0.37
CA ILE A 152 12.02 1.12 1.46
C ILE A 152 12.89 1.25 2.70
N VAL A 153 13.61 0.20 3.06
CA VAL A 153 14.51 0.21 4.22
C VAL A 153 15.64 1.21 4.02
N GLU A 154 16.25 1.23 2.84
CA GLU A 154 17.31 2.18 2.49
C GLU A 154 16.82 3.61 2.56
N ASP A 155 15.68 3.93 1.93
CA ASP A 155 15.09 5.27 1.97
C ASP A 155 14.76 5.70 3.40
N TYR A 156 14.30 4.77 4.24
CA TYR A 156 14.03 5.01 5.65
C TYR A 156 15.31 5.42 6.41
N TYR A 157 16.38 4.64 6.26
CA TYR A 157 17.63 4.93 6.96
C TYR A 157 18.31 6.19 6.45
N LEU A 158 18.31 6.42 5.15
CA LEU A 158 18.86 7.65 4.58
C LEU A 158 18.13 8.88 5.13
N ALA A 159 16.80 8.84 5.21
CA ALA A 159 16.02 9.94 5.77
C ALA A 159 16.28 10.14 7.26
N LYS A 160 16.46 9.07 8.02
CA LYS A 160 16.64 9.11 9.48
C LYS A 160 18.03 9.58 9.90
N PHE A 161 19.05 9.23 9.13
CA PHE A 161 20.44 9.53 9.45
C PHE A 161 21.05 10.70 8.64
N THR A 162 20.30 11.24 7.68
CA THR A 162 20.73 12.48 7.01
C THR A 162 20.41 13.65 7.93
N PRO A 163 21.42 14.45 8.38
CA PRO A 163 21.13 15.60 9.19
C PRO A 163 20.23 16.56 8.42
N ALA A 164 19.20 17.10 9.08
CA ALA A 164 18.40 18.17 8.53
C ALA A 164 19.37 19.28 8.09
N LYS A 165 19.28 19.72 6.82
CA LYS A 165 20.00 20.93 6.38
C LYS A 165 19.49 22.05 7.26
N GLY A 166 20.29 22.46 8.21
CA GLY A 166 20.00 23.62 9.01
C GLY A 166 19.84 24.81 8.08
N ASP A 167 18.72 25.48 8.17
CA ASP A 167 18.58 26.79 7.59
C ASP A 167 19.66 27.68 8.20
N LYS A 168 20.60 28.06 7.38
CA LYS A 168 21.52 29.17 7.70
C LYS A 168 20.89 30.46 7.23
#